data_e654d35acae74e94f396df88f96530fe
#
_entry.id   e654d35acae74e94f396df88f96530fe
#
_cell.length_a   1.000
_cell.length_b   1.000
_cell.length_c   1.000
_cell.angle_alpha   90.00
_cell.angle_beta   90.00
_cell.angle_gamma   90.00
#
_symmetry.space_group_name_H-M   'P 1'
#
loop_
_entity.id
_entity.type
_entity.pdbx_description
1 polymer ?
#
loop_
_entity_poly.entity_id
_entity_poly.type
_entity_poly.pdbx_seq_one_letter_code
_entity_poly.pdbx_strand_id
1 'polypeptide(L)'
;GYMTNWLTARFPDRFAAAVTSRSISNWDSMYGVSDAQGLMEYEFFGYPWEQRDLYRELSPISYVENVEAPTLIIHSEEDYRTPMPEGEQWFMALKKREVPVEFVRYPRSSHGLSRTGEPWLLVDRMERLRSWFAYWLADDAPRAEHAE
;
A
#
# COMPACT_ATOMS: atom_id res chain seq x y z
N GLY A 1 4.18 4.09 -2.01
CA GLY A 1 3.25 3.00 -1.73
C GLY A 1 3.39 1.82 -2.69
N TYR A 2 3.40 2.07 -3.99
CA TYR A 2 3.51 1.01 -5.00
C TYR A 2 4.69 0.05 -4.75
N MET A 3 5.91 0.58 -4.67
CA MET A 3 7.10 -0.26 -4.47
C MET A 3 7.09 -1.02 -3.14
N THR A 4 6.49 -0.49 -2.09
CA THR A 4 6.33 -1.24 -0.84
C THR A 4 5.44 -2.47 -1.06
N ASN A 5 4.26 -2.29 -1.66
CA ASN A 5 3.34 -3.39 -1.96
C ASN A 5 3.96 -4.41 -2.93
N TRP A 6 4.63 -3.91 -3.97
CA TRP A 6 5.30 -4.74 -4.96
C TRP A 6 6.41 -5.60 -4.35
N LEU A 7 7.29 -4.99 -3.58
CA LEU A 7 8.44 -5.69 -3.00
C LEU A 7 8.03 -6.71 -1.95
N THR A 8 7.06 -6.39 -1.08
CA THR A 8 6.55 -7.34 -0.07
C THR A 8 5.82 -8.51 -0.71
N ALA A 9 5.17 -8.31 -1.86
CA ALA A 9 4.50 -9.38 -2.59
C ALA A 9 5.44 -10.24 -3.45
N ARG A 10 6.56 -9.67 -3.89
CA ARG A 10 7.51 -10.38 -4.77
C ARG A 10 8.69 -10.99 -4.04
N PHE A 11 8.99 -10.52 -2.84
CA PHE A 11 10.12 -10.96 -2.03
C PHE A 11 9.69 -11.10 -0.56
N PRO A 12 8.78 -12.06 -0.23
CA PRO A 12 8.16 -12.18 1.10
C PRO A 12 9.19 -12.29 2.23
N ASP A 13 10.23 -13.09 2.04
CA ASP A 13 11.27 -13.39 3.05
C ASP A 13 12.21 -12.21 3.37
N ARG A 14 12.06 -11.08 2.69
CA ARG A 14 13.02 -9.97 2.79
C ARG A 14 12.59 -8.88 3.76
N PHE A 15 11.36 -8.92 4.25
CA PHE A 15 10.78 -7.83 5.03
C PHE A 15 10.12 -8.34 6.29
N ALA A 16 10.62 -7.92 7.46
CA ALA A 16 10.05 -8.24 8.76
C ALA A 16 8.81 -7.39 9.10
N ALA A 17 8.69 -6.21 8.50
CA ALA A 17 7.53 -5.33 8.60
C ALA A 17 7.52 -4.34 7.44
N ALA A 18 6.36 -3.79 7.11
CA ALA A 18 6.20 -2.82 6.03
C ALA A 18 5.31 -1.63 6.42
N VAL A 19 5.59 -0.47 5.85
CA VAL A 19 4.70 0.68 5.88
C VAL A 19 4.47 1.16 4.45
N THR A 20 3.22 1.08 3.99
CA THR A 20 2.82 1.60 2.69
C THR A 20 2.05 2.90 2.85
N SER A 21 2.52 3.97 2.24
CA SER A 21 1.84 5.27 2.21
C SER A 21 1.46 5.60 0.78
N ARG A 22 0.25 6.12 0.56
CA ARG A 22 -0.22 6.42 -0.79
C ARG A 22 -0.14 5.15 -1.64
N SER A 23 -0.87 4.14 -1.18
CA SER A 23 -0.84 2.78 -1.73
C SER A 23 -1.30 2.76 -3.18
N ILE A 24 -0.65 1.93 -3.98
CA ILE A 24 -1.19 1.44 -5.25
C ILE A 24 -1.13 -0.07 -5.16
N SER A 25 -2.27 -0.70 -5.34
CA SER A 25 -2.43 -2.15 -5.29
C SER A 25 -2.86 -2.76 -6.61
N ASN A 26 -3.66 -2.01 -7.39
CA ASN A 26 -4.31 -2.52 -8.59
C ASN A 26 -4.34 -1.43 -9.67
N TRP A 27 -3.55 -1.58 -10.70
CA TRP A 27 -3.45 -0.60 -11.78
C TRP A 27 -4.72 -0.46 -12.63
N ASP A 28 -5.53 -1.52 -12.76
CA ASP A 28 -6.82 -1.44 -13.45
C ASP A 28 -7.77 -0.49 -12.72
N SER A 29 -7.93 -0.65 -11.40
CA SER A 29 -8.77 0.23 -10.60
C SER A 29 -8.19 1.63 -10.49
N MET A 30 -6.85 1.73 -10.32
CA MET A 30 -6.12 2.99 -10.27
C MET A 30 -6.41 3.86 -11.50
N TYR A 31 -6.41 3.26 -12.70
CA TYR A 31 -6.71 3.97 -13.94
C TYR A 31 -8.11 4.62 -13.92
N GLY A 32 -9.10 3.91 -13.38
CA GLY A 32 -10.49 4.38 -13.35
C GLY A 32 -10.79 5.47 -12.33
N VAL A 33 -9.95 5.65 -11.30
CA VAL A 33 -10.25 6.53 -10.15
C VAL A 33 -9.20 7.62 -9.90
N SER A 34 -8.01 7.52 -10.48
CA SER A 34 -6.91 8.49 -10.32
C SER A 34 -7.13 9.74 -11.17
N ASP A 35 -6.47 10.83 -10.81
CA ASP A 35 -6.33 12.05 -11.63
C ASP A 35 -5.13 11.97 -12.61
N ALA A 36 -4.50 10.81 -12.75
CA ALA A 36 -3.24 10.62 -13.48
C ALA A 36 -3.32 9.56 -14.59
N GLN A 37 -4.45 9.44 -15.31
CA GLN A 37 -4.65 8.46 -16.38
C GLN A 37 -3.55 8.53 -17.45
N GLY A 38 -3.22 9.73 -17.93
CA GLY A 38 -2.21 9.91 -18.98
C GLY A 38 -0.82 9.39 -18.61
N LEU A 39 -0.48 9.37 -17.31
CA LEU A 39 0.76 8.74 -16.83
C LEU A 39 0.72 7.23 -17.07
N MET A 40 -0.39 6.59 -16.72
CA MET A 40 -0.55 5.14 -16.89
C MET A 40 -0.61 4.73 -18.36
N GLU A 41 -1.29 5.51 -19.19
CA GLU A 41 -1.32 5.29 -20.65
C GLU A 41 0.09 5.32 -21.26
N TYR A 42 0.93 6.24 -20.78
CA TYR A 42 2.32 6.35 -21.22
C TYR A 42 3.18 5.18 -20.72
N GLU A 43 3.12 4.88 -19.42
CA GLU A 43 3.96 3.85 -18.79
C GLU A 43 3.56 2.42 -19.22
N PHE A 44 2.27 2.19 -19.50
CA PHE A 44 1.75 0.87 -19.88
C PHE A 44 1.47 0.74 -21.39
N PHE A 45 1.85 1.73 -22.18
CA PHE A 45 1.71 1.73 -23.65
C PHE A 45 0.27 1.60 -24.17
N GLY A 46 -0.71 2.10 -23.42
CA GLY A 46 -2.12 2.06 -23.79
C GLY A 46 -3.08 1.89 -22.61
N TYR A 47 -4.31 1.64 -22.92
CA TYR A 47 -5.40 1.57 -21.95
C TYR A 47 -5.49 0.19 -21.26
N PRO A 48 -6.08 0.08 -20.06
CA PRO A 48 -6.24 -1.21 -19.36
C PRO A 48 -6.95 -2.29 -20.20
N TRP A 49 -7.91 -1.93 -21.01
CA TRP A 49 -8.61 -2.88 -21.87
C TRP A 49 -7.81 -3.32 -23.11
N GLU A 50 -6.75 -2.61 -23.47
CA GLU A 50 -5.81 -2.95 -24.56
C GLU A 50 -4.59 -3.71 -24.01
N GLN A 51 -4.10 -3.32 -22.83
CA GLN A 51 -2.89 -3.84 -22.19
C GLN A 51 -3.21 -4.61 -20.91
N ARG A 52 -4.30 -5.37 -20.90
CA ARG A 52 -4.86 -6.04 -19.74
C ARG A 52 -3.82 -6.88 -18.96
N ASP A 53 -3.05 -7.66 -19.68
CA ASP A 53 -2.06 -8.55 -19.07
C ASP A 53 -0.95 -7.76 -18.37
N LEU A 54 -0.47 -6.67 -18.97
CA LEU A 54 0.56 -5.82 -18.39
C LEU A 54 0.06 -5.10 -17.14
N TYR A 55 -1.16 -4.53 -17.18
CA TYR A 55 -1.76 -3.90 -16.00
C TYR A 55 -1.90 -4.89 -14.85
N ARG A 56 -2.35 -6.11 -15.13
CA ARG A 56 -2.49 -7.17 -14.15
C ARG A 56 -1.14 -7.68 -13.62
N GLU A 57 -0.18 -7.91 -14.51
CA GLU A 57 1.16 -8.38 -14.15
C GLU A 57 1.88 -7.41 -13.22
N LEU A 58 1.74 -6.10 -13.46
CA LEU A 58 2.36 -5.06 -12.65
C LEU A 58 1.54 -4.64 -11.43
N SER A 59 0.35 -5.21 -11.21
CA SER A 59 -0.49 -4.94 -10.04
C SER A 59 -0.05 -5.78 -8.85
N PRO A 60 0.38 -5.17 -7.72
CA PRO A 60 0.75 -5.90 -6.51
C PRO A 60 -0.32 -6.87 -6.01
N ILE A 61 -1.59 -6.53 -6.18
CA ILE A 61 -2.73 -7.35 -5.75
C ILE A 61 -2.72 -8.74 -6.40
N SER A 62 -2.13 -8.87 -7.58
CA SER A 62 -2.00 -10.15 -8.28
C SER A 62 -1.08 -11.15 -7.57
N TYR A 63 -0.30 -10.68 -6.63
CA TYR A 63 0.69 -11.46 -5.88
C TYR A 63 0.50 -11.35 -4.36
N VAL A 64 -0.65 -10.84 -3.93
CA VAL A 64 -0.92 -10.58 -2.50
C VAL A 64 -0.86 -11.85 -1.66
N GLU A 65 -1.07 -13.00 -2.27
CA GLU A 65 -0.96 -14.33 -1.64
C GLU A 65 0.42 -14.62 -1.06
N ASN A 66 1.45 -13.95 -1.54
CA ASN A 66 2.82 -14.14 -1.05
C ASN A 66 3.19 -13.18 0.09
N VAL A 67 2.33 -12.19 0.41
CA VAL A 67 2.68 -11.20 1.44
C VAL A 67 2.59 -11.81 2.82
N GLU A 68 3.68 -11.74 3.56
CA GLU A 68 3.80 -12.21 4.96
C GLU A 68 4.07 -11.07 5.93
N ALA A 69 4.74 -10.02 5.46
CA ALA A 69 5.16 -8.90 6.29
C ALA A 69 3.97 -8.15 6.90
N PRO A 70 3.91 -7.99 8.24
CA PRO A 70 2.98 -7.10 8.90
C PRO A 70 3.00 -5.72 8.26
N THR A 71 1.85 -5.18 7.88
CA THR A 71 1.77 -3.99 7.04
C THR A 71 0.92 -2.88 7.66
N LEU A 72 1.51 -1.70 7.86
CA LEU A 72 0.79 -0.47 8.18
C LEU A 72 0.46 0.27 6.88
N ILE A 73 -0.81 0.54 6.65
CA ILE A 73 -1.27 1.33 5.51
C ILE A 73 -1.61 2.74 5.99
N ILE A 74 -0.97 3.74 5.41
CA ILE A 74 -1.22 5.16 5.67
C ILE A 74 -1.77 5.80 4.41
N HIS A 75 -3.00 6.32 4.46
CA HIS A 75 -3.66 6.89 3.29
C HIS A 75 -4.43 8.16 3.62
N SER A 76 -4.38 9.13 2.73
CA SER A 76 -5.10 10.41 2.84
C SER A 76 -6.46 10.30 2.16
N GLU A 77 -7.51 10.83 2.80
CA GLU A 77 -8.89 10.70 2.28
C GLU A 77 -9.14 11.53 1.01
N GLU A 78 -8.38 12.61 0.82
CA GLU A 78 -8.45 13.47 -0.38
C GLU A 78 -7.26 13.22 -1.33
N ASP A 79 -6.73 12.01 -1.33
CA ASP A 79 -5.70 11.62 -2.30
C ASP A 79 -6.36 11.19 -3.61
N TYR A 80 -6.41 12.10 -4.56
CA TYR A 80 -6.94 11.84 -5.90
C TYR A 80 -5.88 11.29 -6.86
N ARG A 81 -4.61 11.32 -6.47
CA ARG A 81 -3.50 10.76 -7.26
C ARG A 81 -3.43 9.24 -7.13
N THR A 82 -3.42 8.76 -5.89
CA THR A 82 -3.55 7.35 -5.53
C THR A 82 -4.76 7.21 -4.62
N PRO A 83 -5.97 7.09 -5.20
CA PRO A 83 -7.20 7.20 -4.43
C PRO A 83 -7.38 6.13 -3.37
N MET A 84 -8.22 6.43 -2.39
CA MET A 84 -8.50 5.60 -1.23
C MET A 84 -8.77 4.11 -1.55
N PRO A 85 -9.52 3.76 -2.63
CA PRO A 85 -9.75 2.37 -3.00
C PRO A 85 -8.48 1.54 -3.20
N GLU A 86 -7.35 2.16 -3.53
CA GLU A 86 -6.07 1.46 -3.68
C GLU A 86 -5.51 0.96 -2.34
N GLY A 87 -5.70 1.73 -1.27
CA GLY A 87 -5.39 1.29 0.09
C GLY A 87 -6.40 0.30 0.63
N GLU A 88 -7.68 0.49 0.35
CA GLU A 88 -8.78 -0.37 0.81
C GLU A 88 -8.68 -1.79 0.21
N GLN A 89 -8.38 -1.92 -1.08
CA GLN A 89 -8.18 -3.22 -1.73
C GLN A 89 -7.01 -3.98 -1.08
N TRP A 90 -5.88 -3.29 -0.85
CA TRP A 90 -4.71 -3.88 -0.21
C TRP A 90 -5.01 -4.33 1.22
N PHE A 91 -5.65 -3.46 2.02
CA PHE A 91 -6.09 -3.79 3.37
C PHE A 91 -6.99 -5.02 3.42
N MET A 92 -8.03 -5.05 2.57
CA MET A 92 -8.97 -6.17 2.56
C MET A 92 -8.31 -7.48 2.16
N ALA A 93 -7.41 -7.45 1.18
CA ALA A 93 -6.69 -8.64 0.75
C ALA A 93 -5.79 -9.19 1.87
N LEU A 94 -4.97 -8.34 2.51
CA LEU A 94 -4.14 -8.73 3.65
C LEU A 94 -4.97 -9.24 4.83
N LYS A 95 -6.07 -8.56 5.15
CA LYS A 95 -6.98 -8.96 6.23
C LYS A 95 -7.57 -10.35 6.01
N LYS A 96 -7.96 -10.67 4.77
CA LYS A 96 -8.51 -11.99 4.40
C LYS A 96 -7.48 -13.11 4.44
N ARG A 97 -6.22 -12.75 4.29
CA ARG A 97 -5.08 -13.67 4.40
C ARG A 97 -4.51 -13.77 5.82
N GLU A 98 -5.15 -13.12 6.79
CA GLU A 98 -4.72 -13.10 8.19
C GLU A 98 -3.33 -12.47 8.41
N VAL A 99 -2.81 -11.74 7.43
CA VAL A 99 -1.59 -10.94 7.60
C VAL A 99 -1.90 -9.78 8.55
N PRO A 100 -1.09 -9.56 9.59
CA PRO A 100 -1.29 -8.44 10.50
C PRO A 100 -1.28 -7.11 9.73
N VAL A 101 -2.39 -6.38 9.79
CA VAL A 101 -2.53 -5.13 9.02
C VAL A 101 -3.32 -4.09 9.80
N GLU A 102 -2.81 -2.85 9.78
CA GLU A 102 -3.53 -1.66 10.22
C GLU A 102 -3.74 -0.70 9.06
N PHE A 103 -4.87 0.01 9.07
CA PHE A 103 -5.20 1.02 8.07
C PHE A 103 -5.51 2.36 8.74
N VAL A 104 -4.62 3.32 8.56
CA VAL A 104 -4.77 4.68 9.08
C VAL A 104 -5.20 5.62 7.96
N ARG A 105 -6.36 6.27 8.14
CA ARG A 105 -6.94 7.22 7.21
C ARG A 105 -6.79 8.62 7.75
N TYR A 106 -6.22 9.52 6.94
CA TYR A 106 -6.01 10.91 7.32
C TYR A 106 -7.04 11.83 6.63
N PRO A 107 -7.95 12.44 7.39
CA PRO A 107 -8.95 13.34 6.83
C PRO A 107 -8.32 14.62 6.29
N ARG A 108 -9.01 15.29 5.36
CA ARG A 108 -8.59 16.59 4.78
C ARG A 108 -7.16 16.65 4.28
N SER A 109 -6.61 15.52 3.90
CA SER A 109 -5.25 15.40 3.45
C SER A 109 -5.18 14.84 2.05
N SER A 110 -4.33 15.45 1.23
CA SER A 110 -4.08 15.05 -0.15
C SER A 110 -2.92 14.06 -0.26
N HIS A 111 -2.56 13.69 -1.48
CA HIS A 111 -1.33 12.95 -1.81
C HIS A 111 -0.07 13.54 -1.17
N GLY A 112 -0.06 14.82 -0.90
CA GLY A 112 1.05 15.55 -0.30
C GLY A 112 1.16 15.49 1.22
N LEU A 113 0.34 14.71 1.95
CA LEU A 113 0.30 14.66 3.42
C LEU A 113 1.68 14.78 4.08
N SER A 114 2.67 14.00 3.63
CA SER A 114 4.01 13.97 4.24
C SER A 114 4.83 15.25 4.06
N ARG A 115 4.35 16.21 3.28
CA ARG A 115 5.03 17.48 2.97
C ARG A 115 4.22 18.71 3.37
N THR A 116 2.91 18.66 3.14
CA THR A 116 2.01 19.82 3.23
C THR A 116 0.77 19.54 4.09
N GLY A 117 0.74 18.42 4.81
CA GLY A 117 -0.34 18.09 5.73
C GLY A 117 -0.40 19.03 6.94
N GLU A 118 -1.54 19.02 7.63
CA GLU A 118 -1.69 19.73 8.90
C GLU A 118 -0.61 19.26 9.89
N PRO A 119 0.06 20.16 10.65
CA PRO A 119 1.22 19.81 11.49
C PRO A 119 0.97 18.64 12.45
N TRP A 120 -0.20 18.57 13.04
CA TRP A 120 -0.55 17.49 13.97
C TRP A 120 -0.72 16.12 13.27
N LEU A 121 -1.18 16.10 12.00
CA LEU A 121 -1.24 14.88 11.20
C LEU A 121 0.16 14.39 10.80
N LEU A 122 1.09 15.32 10.57
CA LEU A 122 2.49 14.98 10.31
C LEU A 122 3.15 14.31 11.52
N VAL A 123 2.88 14.84 12.74
CA VAL A 123 3.38 14.27 13.99
C VAL A 123 2.78 12.88 14.22
N ASP A 124 1.44 12.75 14.19
CA ASP A 124 0.75 11.47 14.36
C ASP A 124 1.26 10.40 13.37
N ARG A 125 1.42 10.78 12.10
CA ARG A 125 1.98 9.89 11.07
C ARG A 125 3.36 9.36 11.45
N MET A 126 4.25 10.21 11.94
CA MET A 126 5.61 9.81 12.33
C MET A 126 5.60 8.93 13.59
N GLU A 127 4.73 9.23 14.55
CA GLU A 127 4.58 8.42 15.76
C GLU A 127 4.06 7.02 15.44
N ARG A 128 3.05 6.89 14.57
CA ARG A 128 2.52 5.58 14.12
C ARG A 128 3.59 4.77 13.39
N LEU A 129 4.31 5.40 12.47
CA LEU A 129 5.38 4.75 11.74
C LEU A 129 6.47 4.23 12.67
N ARG A 130 6.91 5.08 13.63
CA ARG A 130 7.89 4.70 14.64
C ARG A 130 7.38 3.55 15.52
N SER A 131 6.12 3.63 15.99
CA SER A 131 5.52 2.62 16.87
C SER A 131 5.34 1.29 16.15
N TRP A 132 4.95 1.31 14.88
CA TRP A 132 4.82 0.11 14.05
C TRP A 132 6.14 -0.64 13.93
N PHE A 133 7.20 0.05 13.54
CA PHE A 133 8.51 -0.59 13.44
C PHE A 133 9.10 -0.97 14.80
N ALA A 134 8.89 -0.17 15.85
CA ALA A 134 9.33 -0.53 17.19
C ALA A 134 8.69 -1.83 17.70
N TYR A 135 7.43 -2.06 17.37
CA TYR A 135 6.71 -3.29 17.74
C TYR A 135 7.17 -4.50 16.92
N TRP A 136 7.18 -4.39 15.60
CA TRP A 136 7.43 -5.53 14.72
C TRP A 136 8.90 -5.87 14.52
N LEU A 137 9.84 -4.97 14.85
CA LEU A 137 11.28 -5.21 14.77
C LEU A 137 11.93 -5.43 16.13
N ALA A 138 11.15 -5.52 17.20
CA ALA A 138 11.66 -5.92 18.51
C ALA A 138 12.13 -7.38 18.50
N ASP A 139 13.09 -7.73 19.36
CA ASP A 139 13.64 -9.10 19.43
C ASP A 139 12.59 -10.14 19.84
N ASP A 140 11.55 -9.71 20.57
CA ASP A 140 10.42 -10.50 21.05
C ASP A 140 9.14 -10.30 20.20
N ALA A 141 9.25 -9.69 19.03
CA ALA A 141 8.11 -9.47 18.15
C ALA A 141 7.44 -10.80 17.78
N PRO A 142 6.10 -10.85 17.73
CA PRO A 142 5.39 -12.04 17.25
C PRO A 142 5.77 -12.28 15.78
N ARG A 143 6.51 -13.33 15.52
CA ARG A 143 6.81 -13.79 14.16
C ARG A 143 5.64 -14.65 13.70
N ALA A 144 5.22 -14.52 12.45
CA ALA A 144 4.30 -15.46 11.85
C ALA A 144 4.95 -16.86 11.96
N GLU A 145 4.34 -17.75 12.71
CA GLU A 145 4.75 -19.15 12.70
C GLU A 145 4.45 -19.65 11.28
N HIS A 146 5.50 -19.98 10.53
CA HIS A 146 5.34 -20.67 9.27
C HIS A 146 4.65 -21.98 9.57
N ALA A 147 3.39 -22.14 9.17
CA ALA A 147 2.72 -23.42 9.17
C ALA A 147 3.49 -24.30 8.16
N GLU A 148 4.18 -25.32 8.68
CA GLU A 148 4.82 -26.38 7.91
C GLU A 148 3.78 -27.17 7.08
#